data_a3af71db4bafa866c4426be76e83197c
#
_entry.id   a3af71db4bafa866c4426be76e83197c
#
_cell.length_a   1.000
_cell.length_b   1.000
_cell.length_c   1.000
_cell.angle_alpha   90.00
_cell.angle_beta   90.00
_cell.angle_gamma   90.00
#
_symmetry.space_group_name_H-M   'P 1'
#
loop_
_entity.id
_entity.type
_entity.pdbx_description
1 polymer ?
#
loop_
_entity_poly.entity_id
_entity_poly.type
_entity_poly.pdbx_seq_one_letter_code
_entity_poly.pdbx_strand_id
1 'polypeptide(L)'
;MTPSSTIPSSAQAHLGGPSSFGQEPIPQSREMGEVIPKRAPAAVEEKPEAKPFAHFVAGGLGGMTAATLTSPLDVLKTRLQSDFYQAQLQALRAAKPAPAPSSNTLVHLTRTAGMHFSETFQILRSIHVHEGWRALFKGLGPNLIGVVPARAINFYVYGNGKRILSDYFGYRTADQTPMGIHLAAASIAGIATGTATNPIWLVKTRLQLDKSNAEHGKSRQYRNSLDCVKQTVRHEGIKGLYRGLSASYLGVTESSLQWVMYEQMKMFLARRDALKKSDPGYEYTSWDSAELWGGRISAAGLAKLVAAAITYPHEVVRTRLRQAPTVSVGNGNVVMKYTGLAQCFKTVWKEEGMVAMYGGLTPHLLRVVPSAAIMFGMYEFILRVFGTTS
;
A
#
# COMPACT_ATOMS: atom_id res chain seq x y z
N MET A 1 31.72 18.96 -58.40
CA MET A 1 31.57 17.94 -59.51
C MET A 1 30.33 17.12 -59.17
N THR A 2 29.20 17.48 -59.74
CA THR A 2 28.03 16.69 -59.95
C THR A 2 28.20 15.81 -61.19
N PRO A 3 27.47 14.72 -61.45
CA PRO A 3 26.11 14.73 -61.95
C PRO A 3 25.23 13.64 -61.30
N SER A 4 23.88 13.80 -61.02
CA SER A 4 22.75 13.96 -61.95
C SER A 4 22.57 12.84 -62.98
N SER A 5 21.51 11.98 -62.76
CA SER A 5 20.67 11.38 -63.85
C SER A 5 19.49 10.67 -63.17
N THR A 6 18.27 11.25 -63.16
CA THR A 6 17.19 11.18 -64.19
C THR A 6 16.53 9.79 -64.37
N ILE A 7 15.23 9.84 -64.09
CA ILE A 7 14.13 8.90 -64.35
C ILE A 7 14.09 8.49 -65.84
N PRO A 8 13.44 7.34 -66.19
CA PRO A 8 12.22 7.51 -66.95
C PRO A 8 11.04 6.55 -66.60
N SER A 9 9.91 7.13 -66.85
CA SER A 9 8.52 6.67 -66.95
C SER A 9 8.29 5.73 -68.13
N SER A 10 7.15 5.05 -68.04
CA SER A 10 6.29 4.49 -69.04
C SER A 10 6.47 3.05 -69.54
N ALA A 11 5.40 2.27 -69.38
CA ALA A 11 4.69 1.74 -70.55
C ALA A 11 3.36 1.09 -70.09
N GLN A 12 2.29 1.66 -70.61
CA GLN A 12 0.98 1.04 -70.74
C GLN A 12 1.04 -0.06 -71.83
N ALA A 13 0.28 -1.15 -71.61
CA ALA A 13 -0.21 -1.97 -72.74
C ALA A 13 -1.58 -2.57 -72.41
N HIS A 14 -2.51 -2.21 -73.28
CA HIS A 14 -3.86 -2.66 -73.45
C HIS A 14 -4.01 -4.12 -73.89
N LEU A 15 -5.29 -4.56 -73.83
CA LEU A 15 -6.05 -5.57 -74.55
C LEU A 15 -6.52 -6.73 -73.67
N GLY A 16 -7.75 -7.15 -73.55
CA GLY A 16 -8.95 -7.03 -74.31
C GLY A 16 -10.09 -7.73 -73.56
N GLY A 17 -11.31 -7.27 -73.68
CA GLY A 17 -12.52 -8.05 -73.38
C GLY A 17 -12.91 -8.87 -74.60
N PRO A 18 -14.06 -9.47 -74.74
CA PRO A 18 -15.26 -9.47 -73.87
C PRO A 18 -15.89 -10.89 -73.72
N SER A 19 -16.86 -11.07 -72.81
CA SER A 19 -18.05 -11.88 -73.14
C SER A 19 -19.17 -11.74 -72.08
N SER A 20 -20.27 -11.25 -72.60
CA SER A 20 -21.60 -11.20 -72.01
C SER A 20 -22.15 -12.58 -71.69
N PHE A 21 -22.71 -12.76 -70.53
CA PHE A 21 -23.80 -13.72 -70.31
C PHE A 21 -24.75 -13.23 -69.21
N GLY A 22 -26.01 -13.02 -69.64
CA GLY A 22 -27.22 -13.34 -68.89
C GLY A 22 -27.53 -12.65 -67.56
N GLN A 23 -28.19 -11.49 -67.64
CA GLN A 23 -29.04 -11.04 -66.55
C GLN A 23 -30.37 -11.83 -66.60
N GLU A 24 -30.59 -12.69 -65.57
CA GLU A 24 -31.95 -13.10 -65.24
C GLU A 24 -32.52 -12.14 -64.19
N PRO A 25 -33.81 -11.75 -64.29
CA PRO A 25 -34.41 -10.79 -63.36
C PRO A 25 -34.77 -11.47 -62.05
N ILE A 26 -34.31 -10.88 -60.97
CA ILE A 26 -34.69 -11.24 -59.59
C ILE A 26 -36.18 -10.90 -59.42
N PRO A 27 -37.02 -11.85 -58.93
CA PRO A 27 -38.41 -11.56 -58.64
C PRO A 27 -38.52 -10.60 -57.44
N GLN A 28 -39.24 -9.50 -57.65
CA GLN A 28 -39.70 -8.58 -56.62
C GLN A 28 -40.61 -9.34 -55.63
N SER A 29 -40.12 -9.66 -54.45
CA SER A 29 -40.94 -10.09 -53.32
C SER A 29 -41.58 -8.87 -52.66
N ARG A 30 -42.88 -8.90 -52.65
CA ARG A 30 -43.82 -7.95 -52.05
C ARG A 30 -43.37 -7.55 -50.65
N GLU A 31 -43.33 -6.24 -50.45
CA GLU A 31 -43.35 -5.58 -49.14
C GLU A 31 -44.60 -6.01 -48.38
N MET A 32 -44.47 -6.85 -47.37
CA MET A 32 -45.39 -6.90 -46.25
C MET A 32 -44.71 -6.15 -45.11
N GLY A 33 -45.17 -4.91 -44.96
CA GLY A 33 -44.74 -4.03 -43.88
C GLY A 33 -45.18 -4.60 -42.51
N GLU A 34 -44.29 -5.34 -41.90
CA GLU A 34 -44.36 -5.60 -40.48
C GLU A 34 -43.56 -4.50 -39.76
N VAL A 35 -44.29 -3.50 -39.28
CA VAL A 35 -43.74 -2.45 -38.44
C VAL A 35 -43.34 -3.11 -37.12
N ILE A 36 -42.09 -3.57 -37.07
CA ILE A 36 -41.49 -3.92 -35.78
C ILE A 36 -41.40 -2.61 -34.97
N PRO A 37 -42.15 -2.49 -33.84
CA PRO A 37 -42.02 -1.30 -33.03
C PRO A 37 -40.55 -1.23 -32.56
N LYS A 38 -39.83 -0.16 -32.98
CA LYS A 38 -38.54 0.17 -32.37
C LYS A 38 -38.76 0.24 -30.86
N ARG A 39 -38.35 -0.85 -30.21
CA ARG A 39 -38.25 -0.86 -28.74
C ARG A 39 -37.39 0.34 -28.38
N ALA A 40 -38.01 1.34 -27.76
CA ALA A 40 -37.28 2.46 -27.19
C ALA A 40 -36.10 1.87 -26.37
N PRO A 41 -34.89 2.42 -26.49
CA PRO A 41 -33.82 1.96 -25.65
C PRO A 41 -34.31 2.07 -24.22
N ALA A 42 -34.30 0.95 -23.49
CA ALA A 42 -34.62 0.95 -22.08
C ALA A 42 -33.82 2.09 -21.48
N ALA A 43 -34.54 3.01 -20.80
CA ALA A 43 -33.89 4.09 -20.07
C ALA A 43 -32.80 3.42 -19.23
N VAL A 44 -31.54 3.69 -19.58
CA VAL A 44 -30.41 3.35 -18.74
C VAL A 44 -30.70 4.15 -17.49
N GLU A 45 -31.15 3.49 -16.42
CA GLU A 45 -31.20 4.10 -15.10
C GLU A 45 -29.80 4.69 -14.88
N GLU A 46 -29.69 6.00 -15.04
CA GLU A 46 -28.48 6.73 -14.65
C GLU A 46 -28.32 6.43 -13.16
N LYS A 47 -27.40 5.51 -12.85
CA LYS A 47 -26.94 5.33 -11.47
C LYS A 47 -26.56 6.71 -10.97
N PRO A 48 -27.15 7.19 -9.86
CA PRO A 48 -26.88 8.51 -9.36
C PRO A 48 -25.36 8.66 -9.23
N GLU A 49 -24.80 9.62 -9.98
CA GLU A 49 -23.34 9.92 -9.90
C GLU A 49 -23.04 10.21 -8.44
N ALA A 50 -22.35 9.28 -7.82
CA ALA A 50 -21.96 9.41 -6.43
C ALA A 50 -21.12 10.69 -6.31
N LYS A 51 -21.68 11.68 -5.63
CA LYS A 51 -21.07 13.01 -5.49
C LYS A 51 -19.61 12.82 -5.06
N PRO A 52 -18.61 13.33 -5.78
CA PRO A 52 -17.17 13.12 -5.45
C PRO A 52 -16.83 13.46 -4.00
N PHE A 53 -17.59 14.38 -3.42
CA PHE A 53 -17.50 14.78 -2.02
C PHE A 53 -17.87 13.63 -1.04
N ALA A 54 -18.90 12.83 -1.33
CA ALA A 54 -19.29 11.70 -0.48
C ALA A 54 -18.18 10.64 -0.39
N HIS A 55 -17.54 10.32 -1.51
CA HIS A 55 -16.40 9.41 -1.55
C HIS A 55 -15.18 9.96 -0.78
N PHE A 56 -14.92 11.26 -0.88
CA PHE A 56 -13.87 11.92 -0.11
C PHE A 56 -14.12 11.83 1.39
N VAL A 57 -15.34 12.16 1.83
CA VAL A 57 -15.72 12.07 3.24
C VAL A 57 -15.70 10.63 3.75
N ALA A 58 -16.25 9.69 2.97
CA ALA A 58 -16.26 8.28 3.31
C ALA A 58 -14.83 7.71 3.45
N GLY A 59 -13.94 8.01 2.53
CA GLY A 59 -12.53 7.61 2.60
C GLY A 59 -11.77 8.25 3.75
N GLY A 60 -12.02 9.54 4.02
CA GLY A 60 -11.40 10.28 5.12
C GLY A 60 -11.83 9.76 6.49
N LEU A 61 -13.13 9.70 6.74
CA LEU A 61 -13.68 9.21 8.02
C LEU A 61 -13.41 7.73 8.22
N GLY A 62 -13.55 6.90 7.18
CA GLY A 62 -13.21 5.48 7.26
C GLY A 62 -11.74 5.25 7.62
N GLY A 63 -10.83 6.02 7.00
CA GLY A 63 -9.41 5.98 7.32
C GLY A 63 -9.08 6.44 8.74
N MET A 64 -9.73 7.51 9.22
CA MET A 64 -9.55 8.00 10.59
C MET A 64 -10.07 7.01 11.63
N THR A 65 -11.25 6.43 11.41
CA THR A 65 -11.83 5.40 12.30
C THR A 65 -10.94 4.16 12.36
N ALA A 66 -10.49 3.68 11.20
CA ALA A 66 -9.55 2.56 11.14
C ALA A 66 -8.24 2.86 11.88
N ALA A 67 -7.65 4.06 11.69
CA ALA A 67 -6.44 4.47 12.38
C ALA A 67 -6.63 4.56 13.90
N THR A 68 -7.79 5.02 14.37
CA THR A 68 -8.10 5.14 15.80
C THR A 68 -8.25 3.76 16.44
N LEU A 69 -9.06 2.88 15.85
CA LEU A 69 -9.32 1.55 16.40
C LEU A 69 -8.09 0.65 16.35
N THR A 70 -7.24 0.81 15.33
CA THR A 70 -6.00 0.02 15.20
C THR A 70 -4.78 0.68 15.84
N SER A 71 -4.93 1.85 16.48
CA SER A 71 -3.84 2.59 17.14
C SER A 71 -3.03 1.74 18.12
N PRO A 72 -3.63 0.89 18.99
CA PRO A 72 -2.86 0.05 19.90
C PRO A 72 -1.85 -0.86 19.18
N LEU A 73 -2.26 -1.46 18.07
CA LEU A 73 -1.36 -2.31 17.27
C LEU A 73 -0.28 -1.50 16.53
N ASP A 74 -0.60 -0.25 16.18
CA ASP A 74 0.35 0.65 15.54
C ASP A 74 1.45 1.10 16.52
N VAL A 75 1.07 1.45 17.74
CA VAL A 75 2.02 1.76 18.82
C VAL A 75 2.90 0.55 19.12
N LEU A 76 2.29 -0.63 19.26
CA LEU A 76 3.01 -1.86 19.55
C LEU A 76 4.01 -2.20 18.42
N LYS A 77 3.59 -2.10 17.14
CA LYS A 77 4.48 -2.28 15.99
C LYS A 77 5.71 -1.37 16.10
N THR A 78 5.49 -0.07 16.27
CA THR A 78 6.56 0.93 16.31
C THR A 78 7.53 0.68 17.48
N ARG A 79 7.01 0.28 18.64
CA ARG A 79 7.83 -0.04 19.81
C ARG A 79 8.67 -1.29 19.60
N LEU A 80 8.09 -2.35 19.05
CA LEU A 80 8.83 -3.58 18.72
C LEU A 80 9.91 -3.39 17.64
N GLN A 81 9.81 -2.34 16.83
CA GLN A 81 10.85 -1.95 15.88
C GLN A 81 12.00 -1.17 16.55
N SER A 82 11.83 -0.67 17.77
CA SER A 82 12.86 0.09 18.48
C SER A 82 13.88 -0.81 19.18
N ASP A 83 15.13 -0.32 19.36
CA ASP A 83 16.22 -1.04 20.03
C ASP A 83 15.89 -1.36 21.50
N PHE A 84 15.27 -0.42 22.18
CA PHE A 84 14.90 -0.57 23.58
C PHE A 84 13.99 -1.78 23.82
N TYR A 85 12.93 -1.95 23.00
CA TYR A 85 12.00 -3.08 23.14
C TYR A 85 12.57 -4.39 22.63
N GLN A 86 13.51 -4.36 21.69
CA GLN A 86 14.24 -5.55 21.26
C GLN A 86 15.13 -6.09 22.37
N ALA A 87 15.82 -5.23 23.12
CA ALA A 87 16.60 -5.64 24.29
C ALA A 87 15.71 -6.30 25.36
N GLN A 88 14.52 -5.74 25.63
CA GLN A 88 13.56 -6.32 26.55
C GLN A 88 13.02 -7.68 26.06
N LEU A 89 12.73 -7.81 24.75
CA LEU A 89 12.31 -9.08 24.17
C LEU A 89 13.40 -10.15 24.27
N GLN A 90 14.65 -9.80 24.02
CA GLN A 90 15.77 -10.73 24.14
C GLN A 90 15.92 -11.21 25.58
N ALA A 91 15.78 -10.32 26.55
CA ALA A 91 15.79 -10.69 27.97
C ALA A 91 14.62 -11.64 28.34
N LEU A 92 13.41 -11.35 27.85
CA LEU A 92 12.24 -12.22 28.07
C LEU A 92 12.38 -13.60 27.39
N ARG A 93 13.01 -13.66 26.22
CA ARG A 93 13.29 -14.93 25.51
C ARG A 93 14.38 -15.74 26.18
N ALA A 94 15.42 -15.07 26.70
CA ALA A 94 16.49 -15.74 27.45
C ALA A 94 15.96 -16.34 28.76
N ALA A 95 14.92 -15.76 29.37
CA ALA A 95 14.29 -16.27 30.59
C ALA A 95 13.30 -17.44 30.31
N LYS A 96 12.90 -17.68 29.06
CA LYS A 96 12.00 -18.78 28.69
C LYS A 96 12.80 -19.95 28.10
N PRO A 97 12.49 -21.21 28.49
CA PRO A 97 13.12 -22.35 27.85
C PRO A 97 12.80 -22.37 26.35
N ALA A 98 13.83 -22.61 25.53
CA ALA A 98 13.65 -22.75 24.10
C ALA A 98 12.69 -23.90 23.79
N PRO A 99 11.76 -23.74 22.86
CA PRO A 99 10.85 -24.82 22.49
C PRO A 99 11.65 -26.00 21.95
N ALA A 100 11.31 -27.20 22.41
CA ALA A 100 11.95 -28.42 21.95
C ALA A 100 11.85 -28.51 20.41
N PRO A 101 12.91 -28.89 19.71
CA PRO A 101 12.90 -29.05 18.27
C PRO A 101 11.87 -30.13 17.88
N SER A 102 10.90 -29.76 17.05
CA SER A 102 9.91 -30.68 16.47
C SER A 102 10.38 -31.11 15.10
N SER A 103 10.29 -32.39 14.79
CA SER A 103 10.66 -32.96 13.49
C SER A 103 9.72 -32.51 12.34
N ASN A 104 8.52 -32.03 12.68
CA ASN A 104 7.53 -31.55 11.70
C ASN A 104 7.63 -30.04 11.51
N THR A 105 8.06 -29.62 10.34
CA THR A 105 8.23 -28.19 9.96
C THR A 105 6.95 -27.38 10.14
N LEU A 106 5.77 -27.93 9.85
CA LEU A 106 4.48 -27.25 10.02
C LEU A 106 4.15 -27.02 11.50
N VAL A 107 4.40 -28.02 12.36
CA VAL A 107 4.17 -27.90 13.81
C VAL A 107 5.15 -26.89 14.41
N HIS A 108 6.38 -26.86 13.94
CA HIS A 108 7.38 -25.87 14.37
C HIS A 108 6.94 -24.45 13.95
N LEU A 109 6.45 -24.28 12.71
CA LEU A 109 5.99 -22.98 12.20
C LEU A 109 4.78 -22.44 12.96
N THR A 110 3.76 -23.28 13.20
CA THR A 110 2.56 -22.88 13.97
C THR A 110 2.87 -22.57 15.42
N ARG A 111 3.76 -23.34 16.05
CA ARG A 111 4.20 -23.10 17.44
C ARG A 111 5.00 -21.80 17.56
N THR A 112 5.88 -21.54 16.61
CA THR A 112 6.67 -20.29 16.55
C THR A 112 5.76 -19.08 16.33
N ALA A 113 4.81 -19.18 15.41
CA ALA A 113 3.79 -18.14 15.18
C ALA A 113 2.96 -17.89 16.45
N GLY A 114 2.51 -18.94 17.14
CA GLY A 114 1.77 -18.84 18.41
C GLY A 114 2.58 -18.15 19.53
N MET A 115 3.88 -18.42 19.61
CA MET A 115 4.77 -17.74 20.56
C MET A 115 4.88 -16.23 20.26
N HIS A 116 5.11 -15.86 19.01
CA HIS A 116 5.18 -14.45 18.61
C HIS A 116 3.86 -13.72 18.85
N PHE A 117 2.74 -14.41 18.66
CA PHE A 117 1.42 -13.88 18.98
C PHE A 117 1.26 -13.63 20.49
N SER A 118 1.61 -14.62 21.32
CA SER A 118 1.57 -14.51 22.78
C SER A 118 2.50 -13.41 23.30
N GLU A 119 3.73 -13.31 22.79
CA GLU A 119 4.68 -12.24 23.12
C GLU A 119 4.09 -10.86 22.77
N THR A 120 3.49 -10.74 21.59
CA THR A 120 2.84 -9.51 21.12
C THR A 120 1.74 -9.06 22.09
N PHE A 121 0.89 -9.99 22.52
CA PHE A 121 -0.18 -9.71 23.47
C PHE A 121 0.33 -9.39 24.88
N GLN A 122 1.37 -10.10 25.36
CA GLN A 122 2.00 -9.81 26.65
C GLN A 122 2.59 -8.41 26.71
N ILE A 123 3.25 -7.95 25.61
CA ILE A 123 3.80 -6.60 25.55
C ILE A 123 2.67 -5.57 25.49
N LEU A 124 1.60 -5.81 24.75
CA LEU A 124 0.44 -4.93 24.73
C LEU A 124 -0.17 -4.75 26.12
N ARG A 125 -0.33 -5.86 26.86
CA ARG A 125 -0.80 -5.85 28.24
C ARG A 125 0.19 -5.11 29.17
N SER A 126 1.49 -5.32 29.01
CA SER A 126 2.53 -4.63 29.78
C SER A 126 2.47 -3.11 29.57
N ILE A 127 2.28 -2.65 28.33
CA ILE A 127 2.09 -1.22 28.03
C ILE A 127 0.86 -0.67 28.78
N HIS A 128 -0.24 -1.41 28.75
CA HIS A 128 -1.46 -0.99 29.43
C HIS A 128 -1.28 -0.90 30.95
N VAL A 129 -0.66 -1.91 31.56
CA VAL A 129 -0.46 -1.97 33.01
C VAL A 129 0.53 -0.92 33.53
N HIS A 130 1.66 -0.72 32.82
CA HIS A 130 2.73 0.16 33.30
C HIS A 130 2.58 1.62 32.88
N GLU A 131 2.01 1.88 31.67
CA GLU A 131 1.89 3.23 31.12
C GLU A 131 0.44 3.73 31.02
N GLY A 132 -0.53 2.85 31.28
CA GLY A 132 -1.96 3.14 31.20
C GLY A 132 -2.53 3.10 29.77
N TRP A 133 -3.86 3.10 29.64
CA TRP A 133 -4.56 2.96 28.36
C TRP A 133 -4.26 4.09 27.36
N ARG A 134 -3.96 5.31 27.86
CA ARG A 134 -3.61 6.47 27.01
C ARG A 134 -2.32 6.27 26.23
N ALA A 135 -1.43 5.43 26.71
CA ALA A 135 -0.18 5.11 26.02
C ALA A 135 -0.40 4.39 24.70
N LEU A 136 -1.48 3.61 24.58
CA LEU A 136 -1.87 2.87 23.39
C LEU A 136 -2.34 3.79 22.24
N PHE A 137 -2.63 5.05 22.53
CA PHE A 137 -3.08 6.06 21.58
C PHE A 137 -2.03 7.16 21.34
N LYS A 138 -0.80 6.97 21.82
CA LYS A 138 0.30 7.91 21.55
C LYS A 138 0.57 8.01 20.04
N GLY A 139 0.71 9.25 19.57
CA GLY A 139 0.94 9.52 18.16
C GLY A 139 -0.33 9.47 17.28
N LEU A 140 -1.52 9.25 17.87
CA LEU A 140 -2.79 9.27 17.13
C LEU A 140 -3.07 10.63 16.51
N GLY A 141 -2.85 11.73 17.24
CA GLY A 141 -3.06 13.09 16.75
C GLY A 141 -2.29 13.37 15.45
N PRO A 142 -0.95 13.27 15.43
CA PRO A 142 -0.18 13.38 14.19
C PRO A 142 -0.61 12.39 13.11
N ASN A 143 -1.02 11.18 13.48
CA ASN A 143 -1.50 10.18 12.52
C ASN A 143 -2.77 10.67 11.80
N LEU A 144 -3.76 11.16 12.53
CA LEU A 144 -5.01 11.68 11.95
C LEU A 144 -4.77 12.93 11.09
N ILE A 145 -3.95 13.86 11.59
CA ILE A 145 -3.57 15.07 10.84
C ILE A 145 -2.80 14.71 9.56
N GLY A 146 -1.98 13.67 9.61
CA GLY A 146 -1.14 13.27 8.47
C GLY A 146 -1.88 12.51 7.38
N VAL A 147 -2.97 11.81 7.70
CA VAL A 147 -3.70 10.95 6.74
C VAL A 147 -4.28 11.78 5.58
N VAL A 148 -4.93 12.91 5.88
CA VAL A 148 -5.61 13.73 4.87
C VAL A 148 -4.62 14.34 3.87
N PRO A 149 -3.58 15.10 4.31
CA PRO A 149 -2.62 15.65 3.37
C PRO A 149 -1.85 14.57 2.59
N ALA A 150 -1.50 13.45 3.23
CA ALA A 150 -0.83 12.35 2.54
C ALA A 150 -1.68 11.78 1.40
N ARG A 151 -2.97 11.57 1.63
CA ARG A 151 -3.91 11.12 0.60
C ARG A 151 -4.07 12.15 -0.52
N ALA A 152 -4.29 13.42 -0.16
CA ALA A 152 -4.47 14.50 -1.13
C ALA A 152 -3.25 14.65 -2.05
N ILE A 153 -2.03 14.71 -1.49
CA ILE A 153 -0.78 14.82 -2.25
C ILE A 153 -0.60 13.59 -3.14
N ASN A 154 -0.83 12.39 -2.60
CA ASN A 154 -0.65 11.15 -3.35
C ASN A 154 -1.57 11.09 -4.58
N PHE A 155 -2.88 11.35 -4.41
CA PHE A 155 -3.83 11.33 -5.52
C PHE A 155 -3.55 12.43 -6.55
N TYR A 156 -3.23 13.64 -6.08
CA TYR A 156 -2.91 14.76 -6.96
C TYR A 156 -1.67 14.46 -7.82
N VAL A 157 -0.58 14.03 -7.19
CA VAL A 157 0.68 13.74 -7.89
C VAL A 157 0.54 12.51 -8.78
N TYR A 158 -0.17 11.48 -8.33
CA TYR A 158 -0.42 10.28 -9.15
C TYR A 158 -1.25 10.61 -10.38
N GLY A 159 -2.37 11.33 -10.23
CA GLY A 159 -3.26 11.68 -11.33
C GLY A 159 -2.58 12.55 -12.39
N ASN A 160 -1.89 13.61 -11.94
CA ASN A 160 -1.14 14.49 -12.85
C ASN A 160 0.09 13.78 -13.44
N GLY A 161 0.82 13.02 -12.63
CA GLY A 161 1.99 12.26 -13.09
C GLY A 161 1.61 11.22 -14.15
N LYS A 162 0.51 10.48 -13.93
CA LYS A 162 -0.01 9.56 -14.94
C LYS A 162 -0.34 10.28 -16.24
N ARG A 163 -1.07 11.40 -16.15
CA ARG A 163 -1.45 12.20 -17.34
C ARG A 163 -0.22 12.68 -18.10
N ILE A 164 0.72 13.34 -17.43
CA ILE A 164 1.93 13.87 -18.04
C ILE A 164 2.76 12.77 -18.69
N LEU A 165 2.94 11.64 -18.01
CA LEU A 165 3.68 10.50 -18.56
C LEU A 165 2.94 9.87 -19.76
N SER A 166 1.61 9.73 -19.70
CA SER A 166 0.83 9.20 -20.80
C SER A 166 0.91 10.10 -22.03
N ASP A 167 0.78 11.41 -21.85
CA ASP A 167 0.88 12.40 -22.92
C ASP A 167 2.29 12.40 -23.53
N TYR A 168 3.34 12.34 -22.69
CA TYR A 168 4.74 12.31 -23.16
C TYR A 168 5.05 11.05 -23.99
N PHE A 169 4.51 9.90 -23.61
CA PHE A 169 4.70 8.64 -24.36
C PHE A 169 3.65 8.40 -25.44
N GLY A 170 2.72 9.34 -25.70
CA GLY A 170 1.75 9.29 -26.78
C GLY A 170 0.51 8.41 -26.50
N TYR A 171 0.25 8.02 -25.26
CA TYR A 171 -0.93 7.24 -24.89
C TYR A 171 -2.12 8.17 -24.60
N ARG A 172 -3.07 8.25 -25.52
CA ARG A 172 -4.23 9.14 -25.41
C ARG A 172 -5.42 8.58 -24.62
N THR A 173 -5.49 7.26 -24.46
CA THR A 173 -6.63 6.57 -23.84
C THR A 173 -6.20 5.86 -22.57
N ALA A 174 -7.02 5.93 -21.52
CA ALA A 174 -6.74 5.32 -20.21
C ALA A 174 -6.51 3.80 -20.30
N ASP A 175 -7.22 3.12 -21.20
CA ASP A 175 -7.12 1.66 -21.41
C ASP A 175 -5.83 1.23 -22.13
N GLN A 176 -5.16 2.14 -22.81
CA GLN A 176 -3.92 1.88 -23.54
C GLN A 176 -2.67 2.17 -22.70
N THR A 177 -2.86 2.74 -21.51
CA THR A 177 -1.72 3.14 -20.65
C THR A 177 -0.98 1.92 -20.14
N PRO A 178 0.32 1.73 -20.50
CA PRO A 178 1.09 0.60 -20.04
C PRO A 178 1.27 0.59 -18.52
N MET A 179 1.42 -0.61 -17.95
CA MET A 179 1.69 -0.84 -16.55
C MET A 179 2.88 -0.04 -16.01
N GLY A 180 3.92 0.15 -16.83
CA GLY A 180 5.10 0.93 -16.48
C GLY A 180 4.80 2.39 -16.14
N ILE A 181 3.87 3.03 -16.84
CA ILE A 181 3.47 4.42 -16.57
C ILE A 181 2.74 4.52 -15.23
N HIS A 182 1.84 3.57 -14.93
CA HIS A 182 1.18 3.50 -13.63
C HIS A 182 2.19 3.36 -12.49
N LEU A 183 3.18 2.47 -12.68
CA LEU A 183 4.24 2.23 -11.70
C LEU A 183 5.12 3.46 -11.49
N ALA A 184 5.52 4.14 -12.59
CA ALA A 184 6.31 5.36 -12.53
C ALA A 184 5.54 6.49 -11.83
N ALA A 185 4.28 6.72 -12.23
CA ALA A 185 3.42 7.73 -11.60
C ALA A 185 3.19 7.45 -10.11
N ALA A 186 2.96 6.19 -9.73
CA ALA A 186 2.81 5.79 -8.34
C ALA A 186 4.10 5.98 -7.53
N SER A 187 5.26 5.71 -8.13
CA SER A 187 6.57 5.93 -7.49
C SER A 187 6.84 7.41 -7.25
N ILE A 188 6.59 8.25 -8.24
CA ILE A 188 6.73 9.71 -8.11
C ILE A 188 5.77 10.23 -7.02
N ALA A 189 4.51 9.78 -7.02
CA ALA A 189 3.53 10.15 -6.00
C ALA A 189 3.96 9.71 -4.60
N GLY A 190 4.50 8.50 -4.47
CA GLY A 190 5.02 7.98 -3.20
C GLY A 190 6.20 8.78 -2.67
N ILE A 191 7.15 9.15 -3.53
CA ILE A 191 8.30 10.00 -3.18
C ILE A 191 7.84 11.40 -2.75
N ALA A 192 6.98 12.05 -3.54
CA ALA A 192 6.47 13.38 -3.25
C ALA A 192 5.68 13.39 -1.92
N THR A 193 4.77 12.43 -1.73
CA THR A 193 4.00 12.27 -0.49
C THR A 193 4.91 12.02 0.70
N GLY A 194 5.88 11.09 0.57
CA GLY A 194 6.83 10.77 1.62
C GLY A 194 7.65 11.97 2.04
N THR A 195 8.11 12.78 1.08
CA THR A 195 8.87 14.01 1.35
C THR A 195 8.02 15.05 2.07
N ALA A 196 6.84 15.37 1.54
CA ALA A 196 5.98 16.41 2.10
C ALA A 196 5.46 16.07 3.50
N THR A 197 5.16 14.78 3.76
CA THR A 197 4.56 14.35 5.03
C THR A 197 5.58 13.77 6.04
N ASN A 198 6.87 13.69 5.68
CA ASN A 198 7.88 13.12 6.58
C ASN A 198 7.93 13.77 7.97
N PRO A 199 7.83 15.11 8.11
CA PRO A 199 7.80 15.75 9.43
C PRO A 199 6.69 15.21 10.33
N ILE A 200 5.49 15.01 9.80
CA ILE A 200 4.34 14.48 10.53
C ILE A 200 4.60 13.05 11.01
N TRP A 201 5.10 12.21 10.12
CA TRP A 201 5.41 10.81 10.43
C TRP A 201 6.58 10.66 11.39
N LEU A 202 7.56 11.56 11.37
CA LEU A 202 8.65 11.59 12.35
C LEU A 202 8.10 11.90 13.75
N VAL A 203 7.29 12.95 13.87
CA VAL A 203 6.66 13.33 15.14
C VAL A 203 5.80 12.19 15.69
N LYS A 204 4.98 11.55 14.82
CA LYS A 204 4.21 10.36 15.21
C LYS A 204 5.12 9.28 15.81
N THR A 205 6.19 8.91 15.10
CA THR A 205 7.10 7.85 15.54
C THR A 205 7.77 8.20 16.85
N ARG A 206 8.27 9.42 17.01
CA ARG A 206 8.89 9.89 18.27
C ARG A 206 7.94 9.85 19.46
N LEU A 207 6.70 10.30 19.27
CA LEU A 207 5.69 10.24 20.33
C LEU A 207 5.28 8.80 20.70
N GLN A 208 5.26 7.89 19.72
CA GLN A 208 5.00 6.47 19.98
C GLN A 208 6.13 5.78 20.75
N LEU A 209 7.36 6.21 20.51
CA LEU A 209 8.57 5.71 21.18
C LEU A 209 8.86 6.41 22.50
N ASP A 210 8.26 7.59 22.75
CA ASP A 210 8.46 8.33 23.99
C ASP A 210 7.82 7.56 25.15
N LYS A 211 8.66 6.75 25.80
CA LYS A 211 8.29 6.03 27.02
C LYS A 211 8.06 7.04 28.14
N SER A 212 7.05 6.76 28.94
CA SER A 212 7.01 7.26 30.27
C SER A 212 8.13 6.55 31.03
N ASN A 213 9.28 7.20 31.20
CA ASN A 213 10.39 6.70 32.02
C ASN A 213 10.03 6.67 33.49
N ALA A 214 8.75 6.44 33.85
CA ALA A 214 8.29 6.32 35.21
C ALA A 214 9.01 5.19 35.97
N GLU A 215 9.45 4.13 35.28
CA GLU A 215 10.25 3.07 35.87
C GLU A 215 11.68 3.52 36.26
N HIS A 216 12.17 4.62 35.70
CA HIS A 216 13.54 5.11 35.89
C HIS A 216 13.59 6.56 36.38
N GLY A 217 12.49 7.13 36.88
CA GLY A 217 12.44 8.48 37.44
C GLY A 217 12.63 9.61 36.42
N LYS A 218 12.65 9.32 35.11
CA LYS A 218 12.77 10.32 34.07
C LYS A 218 11.40 10.68 33.53
N SER A 219 11.08 11.98 33.51
CA SER A 219 9.87 12.51 32.87
C SER A 219 9.82 12.24 31.40
N ARG A 220 8.62 12.29 30.80
CA ARG A 220 8.44 12.24 29.34
C ARG A 220 9.30 13.26 28.63
N GLN A 221 9.91 12.88 27.50
CA GLN A 221 10.73 13.78 26.68
C GLN A 221 9.87 14.86 26.00
N TYR A 222 8.68 14.49 25.54
CA TYR A 222 7.79 15.39 24.80
C TYR A 222 6.43 15.54 25.49
N ARG A 223 6.00 16.79 25.72
CA ARG A 223 4.68 17.08 26.29
C ARG A 223 3.55 16.86 25.29
N ASN A 224 3.77 17.28 24.04
CA ASN A 224 2.82 17.15 22.93
C ASN A 224 3.52 17.15 21.57
N SER A 225 2.76 17.09 20.47
CA SER A 225 3.28 17.07 19.09
C SER A 225 4.06 18.34 18.73
N LEU A 226 3.57 19.51 19.16
CA LEU A 226 4.23 20.79 18.88
C LEU A 226 5.55 20.92 19.63
N ASP A 227 5.58 20.46 20.87
CA ASP A 227 6.80 20.41 21.68
C ASP A 227 7.85 19.47 21.04
N CYS A 228 7.42 18.32 20.52
CA CYS A 228 8.29 17.42 19.75
C CYS A 228 8.90 18.09 18.51
N VAL A 229 8.11 18.84 17.74
CA VAL A 229 8.60 19.62 16.59
C VAL A 229 9.62 20.66 17.05
N LYS A 230 9.25 21.46 18.07
CA LYS A 230 10.11 22.53 18.60
C LYS A 230 11.46 22.01 19.10
N GLN A 231 11.44 20.94 19.89
CA GLN A 231 12.67 20.32 20.39
C GLN A 231 13.50 19.71 19.24
N THR A 232 12.86 19.06 18.26
CA THR A 232 13.54 18.51 17.08
C THR A 232 14.26 19.61 16.31
N VAL A 233 13.57 20.71 16.02
CA VAL A 233 14.16 21.82 15.27
C VAL A 233 15.28 22.52 16.08
N ARG A 234 15.10 22.62 17.41
CA ARG A 234 16.10 23.26 18.27
C ARG A 234 17.38 22.43 18.41
N HIS A 235 17.29 21.11 18.50
CA HIS A 235 18.44 20.23 18.75
C HIS A 235 19.06 19.62 17.48
N GLU A 236 18.26 19.39 16.44
CA GLU A 236 18.68 18.70 15.22
C GLU A 236 18.56 19.58 13.96
N GLY A 237 17.97 20.77 14.10
CA GLY A 237 17.66 21.66 13.00
C GLY A 237 16.49 21.14 12.14
N ILE A 238 16.19 21.87 11.06
CA ILE A 238 15.11 21.50 10.11
C ILE A 238 15.40 20.14 9.46
N LYS A 239 16.67 19.83 9.20
CA LYS A 239 17.08 18.52 8.64
C LYS A 239 16.70 17.35 9.54
N GLY A 240 16.58 17.57 10.85
CA GLY A 240 16.10 16.58 11.82
C GLY A 240 14.69 16.07 11.50
N LEU A 241 13.80 16.92 10.98
CA LEU A 241 12.43 16.55 10.60
C LEU A 241 12.37 15.60 9.40
N TYR A 242 13.46 15.51 8.63
CA TYR A 242 13.57 14.64 7.46
C TYR A 242 14.37 13.36 7.70
N ARG A 243 14.65 13.04 8.95
CA ARG A 243 15.31 11.78 9.30
C ARG A 243 14.45 10.57 8.93
N GLY A 244 15.11 9.55 8.40
CA GLY A 244 14.44 8.34 7.92
C GLY A 244 13.70 8.51 6.58
N LEU A 245 13.85 9.65 5.90
CA LEU A 245 13.25 9.88 4.58
C LEU A 245 13.79 8.90 3.54
N SER A 246 15.10 8.66 3.52
CA SER A 246 15.74 7.68 2.63
C SER A 246 15.17 6.27 2.80
N ALA A 247 14.94 5.84 4.04
CA ALA A 247 14.27 4.57 4.31
C ALA A 247 12.78 4.60 3.91
N SER A 248 12.13 5.77 3.97
CA SER A 248 10.73 5.90 3.50
C SER A 248 10.62 5.75 1.98
N TYR A 249 11.62 6.16 1.22
CA TYR A 249 11.65 5.94 -0.23
C TYR A 249 11.74 4.45 -0.60
N LEU A 250 12.41 3.63 0.23
CA LEU A 250 12.39 2.18 0.05
C LEU A 250 10.98 1.59 0.25
N GLY A 251 10.09 2.26 0.97
CA GLY A 251 8.68 1.86 1.08
C GLY A 251 7.91 1.96 -0.24
N VAL A 252 8.36 2.78 -1.18
CA VAL A 252 7.81 2.80 -2.55
C VAL A 252 8.06 1.47 -3.26
N THR A 253 9.23 0.88 -3.04
CA THR A 253 9.58 -0.44 -3.60
C THR A 253 8.65 -1.54 -3.09
N GLU A 254 8.26 -1.49 -1.81
CA GLU A 254 7.26 -2.42 -1.26
C GLU A 254 5.93 -2.34 -2.00
N SER A 255 5.43 -1.12 -2.19
CA SER A 255 4.16 -0.88 -2.89
C SER A 255 4.23 -1.33 -4.34
N SER A 256 5.35 -1.07 -5.01
CA SER A 256 5.61 -1.50 -6.38
C SER A 256 5.65 -3.02 -6.50
N LEU A 257 6.38 -3.68 -5.61
CA LEU A 257 6.48 -5.14 -5.57
C LEU A 257 5.12 -5.78 -5.32
N GLN A 258 4.38 -5.28 -4.32
CA GLN A 258 3.03 -5.74 -4.03
C GLN A 258 2.11 -5.64 -5.25
N TRP A 259 2.17 -4.50 -5.96
CA TRP A 259 1.31 -4.26 -7.10
C TRP A 259 1.66 -5.18 -8.27
N VAL A 260 2.95 -5.34 -8.59
CA VAL A 260 3.42 -6.26 -9.63
C VAL A 260 2.99 -7.71 -9.32
N MET A 261 3.21 -8.17 -8.09
CA MET A 261 2.81 -9.52 -7.67
C MET A 261 1.29 -9.71 -7.76
N TYR A 262 0.52 -8.74 -7.31
CA TYR A 262 -0.94 -8.80 -7.40
C TYR A 262 -1.42 -8.90 -8.86
N GLU A 263 -0.88 -8.09 -9.78
CA GLU A 263 -1.25 -8.15 -11.19
C GLU A 263 -0.89 -9.49 -11.83
N GLN A 264 0.27 -10.06 -11.53
CA GLN A 264 0.65 -11.40 -12.02
C GLN A 264 -0.33 -12.48 -11.53
N MET A 265 -0.67 -12.46 -10.24
CA MET A 265 -1.63 -13.40 -9.68
C MET A 265 -3.03 -13.20 -10.26
N LYS A 266 -3.46 -11.95 -10.46
CA LYS A 266 -4.74 -11.61 -11.08
C LYS A 266 -4.82 -12.12 -12.52
N MET A 267 -3.75 -11.93 -13.31
CA MET A 267 -3.67 -12.45 -14.68
C MET A 267 -3.72 -13.99 -14.71
N PHE A 268 -3.03 -14.65 -13.78
CA PHE A 268 -3.09 -16.11 -13.66
C PHE A 268 -4.52 -16.59 -13.38
N LEU A 269 -5.21 -15.98 -12.41
CA LEU A 269 -6.60 -16.31 -12.09
C LEU A 269 -7.54 -16.04 -13.27
N ALA A 270 -7.36 -14.92 -13.98
CA ALA A 270 -8.17 -14.58 -15.14
C ALA A 270 -7.98 -15.58 -16.30
N ARG A 271 -6.74 -16.02 -16.54
CA ARG A 271 -6.46 -17.08 -17.56
C ARG A 271 -7.14 -18.39 -17.19
N ARG A 272 -7.06 -18.80 -15.91
CA ARG A 272 -7.73 -20.01 -15.43
C ARG A 272 -9.26 -19.93 -15.59
N ASP A 273 -9.86 -18.79 -15.27
CA ASP A 273 -11.28 -18.54 -15.44
C ASP A 273 -11.70 -18.56 -16.92
N ALA A 274 -10.89 -17.93 -17.80
CA ALA A 274 -11.13 -17.95 -19.23
C ALA A 274 -11.08 -19.37 -19.82
N LEU A 275 -10.14 -20.22 -19.35
CA LEU A 275 -10.06 -21.63 -19.76
C LEU A 275 -11.31 -22.40 -19.33
N LYS A 276 -11.82 -22.21 -18.11
CA LYS A 276 -13.07 -22.82 -17.64
C LYS A 276 -14.27 -22.40 -18.52
N LYS A 277 -14.35 -21.11 -18.90
CA LYS A 277 -15.42 -20.56 -19.74
C LYS A 277 -15.37 -21.04 -21.19
N SER A 278 -14.20 -21.37 -21.71
CA SER A 278 -14.01 -21.83 -23.09
C SER A 278 -14.21 -23.34 -23.26
N ASP A 279 -14.37 -24.09 -22.18
CA ASP A 279 -14.68 -25.53 -22.24
C ASP A 279 -16.16 -25.75 -22.56
N PRO A 280 -16.50 -26.32 -23.74
CA PRO A 280 -17.91 -26.54 -24.14
C PRO A 280 -18.69 -27.48 -23.22
N GLY A 281 -18.00 -28.31 -22.44
CA GLY A 281 -18.61 -29.27 -21.49
C GLY A 281 -18.74 -28.73 -20.06
N TYR A 282 -18.28 -27.50 -19.79
CA TYR A 282 -18.26 -26.93 -18.44
C TYR A 282 -19.40 -25.93 -18.23
N GLU A 283 -20.31 -26.22 -17.32
CA GLU A 283 -21.33 -25.27 -16.89
C GLU A 283 -20.77 -24.29 -15.87
N TYR A 284 -20.64 -23.03 -16.27
CA TYR A 284 -20.14 -21.96 -15.38
C TYR A 284 -21.18 -21.62 -14.30
N THR A 285 -20.82 -21.85 -13.06
CA THR A 285 -21.71 -21.73 -11.90
C THR A 285 -21.41 -20.44 -11.10
N SER A 286 -22.35 -20.02 -10.25
CA SER A 286 -22.13 -18.92 -9.28
C SER A 286 -20.93 -19.18 -8.34
N TRP A 287 -20.60 -20.43 -8.08
CA TRP A 287 -19.42 -20.84 -7.32
C TRP A 287 -18.10 -20.48 -8.00
N ASP A 288 -18.03 -20.57 -9.34
CA ASP A 288 -16.83 -20.16 -10.10
C ASP A 288 -16.59 -18.66 -9.98
N SER A 289 -17.68 -17.87 -10.02
CA SER A 289 -17.60 -16.44 -9.75
C SER A 289 -17.12 -16.14 -8.33
N ALA A 290 -17.61 -16.87 -7.34
CA ALA A 290 -17.19 -16.74 -5.95
C ALA A 290 -15.73 -17.20 -5.75
N GLU A 291 -15.32 -18.30 -6.39
CA GLU A 291 -13.93 -18.76 -6.42
C GLU A 291 -12.98 -17.70 -7.03
N LEU A 292 -13.38 -17.11 -8.14
CA LEU A 292 -12.58 -16.04 -8.79
C LEU A 292 -12.48 -14.81 -7.89
N TRP A 293 -13.57 -14.42 -7.24
CA TRP A 293 -13.59 -13.27 -6.32
C TRP A 293 -12.75 -13.54 -5.07
N GLY A 294 -12.95 -14.70 -4.44
CA GLY A 294 -12.14 -15.15 -3.31
C GLY A 294 -10.66 -15.29 -3.67
N GLY A 295 -10.36 -15.80 -4.86
CA GLY A 295 -9.00 -15.88 -5.42
C GLY A 295 -8.35 -14.51 -5.57
N ARG A 296 -9.08 -13.49 -6.05
CA ARG A 296 -8.56 -12.11 -6.18
C ARG A 296 -8.27 -11.47 -4.82
N ILE A 297 -9.14 -11.68 -3.83
CA ILE A 297 -8.91 -11.19 -2.46
C ILE A 297 -7.69 -11.87 -1.84
N SER A 298 -7.61 -13.20 -1.98
CA SER A 298 -6.49 -13.99 -1.48
C SER A 298 -5.17 -13.59 -2.16
N ALA A 299 -5.19 -13.34 -3.48
CA ALA A 299 -4.05 -12.84 -4.23
C ALA A 299 -3.58 -11.47 -3.72
N ALA A 300 -4.51 -10.54 -3.45
CA ALA A 300 -4.18 -9.24 -2.90
C ALA A 300 -3.54 -9.33 -1.51
N GLY A 301 -4.11 -10.17 -0.64
CA GLY A 301 -3.58 -10.44 0.69
C GLY A 301 -2.20 -11.09 0.66
N LEU A 302 -2.02 -12.11 -0.19
CA LEU A 302 -0.75 -12.82 -0.32
C LEU A 302 0.33 -11.94 -0.95
N ALA A 303 0.01 -11.18 -2.00
CA ALA A 303 0.94 -10.22 -2.59
C ALA A 303 1.42 -9.18 -1.56
N LYS A 304 0.51 -8.67 -0.71
CA LYS A 304 0.87 -7.75 0.38
C LYS A 304 1.75 -8.41 1.42
N LEU A 305 1.42 -9.63 1.83
CA LEU A 305 2.18 -10.36 2.85
C LEU A 305 3.61 -10.66 2.38
N VAL A 306 3.77 -11.15 1.15
CA VAL A 306 5.09 -11.48 0.59
C VAL A 306 5.90 -10.21 0.35
N ALA A 307 5.31 -9.17 -0.25
CA ALA A 307 5.99 -7.89 -0.44
C ALA A 307 6.46 -7.31 0.89
N ALA A 308 5.59 -7.28 1.91
CA ALA A 308 5.95 -6.81 3.24
C ALA A 308 7.07 -7.67 3.87
N ALA A 309 7.00 -9.00 3.77
CA ALA A 309 8.04 -9.88 4.32
C ALA A 309 9.41 -9.63 3.69
N ILE A 310 9.46 -9.47 2.36
CA ILE A 310 10.72 -9.20 1.64
C ILE A 310 11.29 -7.83 2.01
N THR A 311 10.44 -6.82 2.08
CA THR A 311 10.89 -5.43 2.24
C THR A 311 10.90 -4.96 3.70
N TYR A 312 10.41 -5.77 4.65
CA TYR A 312 10.24 -5.38 6.06
C TYR A 312 11.48 -4.76 6.73
N PRO A 313 12.71 -5.20 6.44
CA PRO A 313 13.90 -4.58 7.04
C PRO A 313 13.98 -3.07 6.86
N HIS A 314 13.48 -2.52 5.76
CA HIS A 314 13.47 -1.07 5.56
C HIS A 314 12.55 -0.33 6.55
N GLU A 315 11.44 -0.95 6.98
CA GLU A 315 10.54 -0.36 7.98
C GLU A 315 11.20 -0.26 9.36
N VAL A 316 11.95 -1.29 9.75
CA VAL A 316 12.72 -1.27 11.01
C VAL A 316 13.77 -0.16 10.93
N VAL A 317 14.56 -0.12 9.87
CA VAL A 317 15.57 0.93 9.65
C VAL A 317 14.93 2.32 9.67
N ARG A 318 13.78 2.51 9.02
CA ARG A 318 13.03 3.77 9.05
C ARG A 318 12.67 4.19 10.47
N THR A 319 12.14 3.27 11.27
CA THR A 319 11.75 3.54 12.66
C THR A 319 12.95 3.87 13.52
N ARG A 320 14.07 3.15 13.36
CA ARG A 320 15.33 3.41 14.07
C ARG A 320 15.93 4.78 13.73
N LEU A 321 15.93 5.15 12.45
CA LEU A 321 16.40 6.47 12.01
C LEU A 321 15.54 7.63 12.53
N ARG A 322 14.25 7.38 12.80
CA ARG A 322 13.32 8.37 13.35
C ARG A 322 13.36 8.47 14.86
N GLN A 323 14.03 7.58 15.56
CA GLN A 323 14.20 7.66 17.02
C GLN A 323 14.83 9.00 17.44
N ALA A 324 14.46 9.45 18.63
CA ALA A 324 15.11 10.61 19.22
C ALA A 324 16.58 10.27 19.52
N PRO A 325 17.49 11.26 19.37
CA PRO A 325 18.88 11.07 19.74
C PRO A 325 18.99 10.82 21.26
N THR A 326 19.96 10.00 21.63
CA THR A 326 20.24 9.74 23.04
C THR A 326 21.21 10.82 23.57
N VAL A 327 20.86 11.47 24.66
CA VAL A 327 21.77 12.39 25.32
C VAL A 327 22.82 11.58 26.10
N SER A 328 24.10 11.74 25.77
CA SER A 328 25.17 11.07 26.50
C SER A 328 25.27 11.61 27.91
N VAL A 329 25.18 10.73 28.91
CA VAL A 329 25.35 11.06 30.31
C VAL A 329 26.83 11.38 30.56
N GLY A 330 27.14 12.66 30.79
CA GLY A 330 28.49 13.11 31.12
C GLY A 330 29.00 14.35 30.36
N ASN A 331 28.68 14.52 29.12
CA ASN A 331 29.16 15.64 28.30
C ASN A 331 28.07 16.55 27.71
N GLY A 332 26.80 16.31 27.98
CA GLY A 332 25.71 17.09 27.39
C GLY A 332 25.59 17.01 25.86
N ASN A 333 26.49 16.28 25.20
CA ASN A 333 26.49 16.14 23.74
C ASN A 333 25.39 15.16 23.30
N VAL A 334 24.65 15.59 22.30
CA VAL A 334 23.61 14.77 21.65
C VAL A 334 24.29 13.74 20.76
N VAL A 335 24.26 12.47 21.16
CA VAL A 335 24.83 11.38 20.37
C VAL A 335 23.72 10.66 19.59
N MET A 336 23.97 10.53 18.29
CA MET A 336 23.05 9.80 17.40
C MET A 336 23.59 8.41 17.12
N LYS A 337 22.86 7.38 17.58
CA LYS A 337 23.22 5.97 17.30
C LYS A 337 23.12 5.66 15.81
N TYR A 338 22.09 6.18 15.14
CA TYR A 338 21.80 5.91 13.74
C TYR A 338 21.94 7.19 12.90
N THR A 339 22.92 7.20 12.00
CA THR A 339 23.26 8.38 11.21
C THR A 339 22.81 8.30 9.75
N GLY A 340 22.76 7.09 9.19
CA GLY A 340 22.37 6.84 7.80
C GLY A 340 21.77 5.47 7.59
N LEU A 341 21.16 5.26 6.40
CA LEU A 341 20.45 4.02 6.05
C LEU A 341 21.34 2.78 6.13
N ALA A 342 22.47 2.80 5.41
CA ALA A 342 23.39 1.65 5.38
C ALA A 342 24.05 1.40 6.73
N GLN A 343 24.43 2.46 7.43
CA GLN A 343 25.03 2.36 8.77
C GLN A 343 24.00 1.75 9.75
N CYS A 344 22.76 2.25 9.74
CA CYS A 344 21.69 1.74 10.60
C CYS A 344 21.43 0.25 10.33
N PHE A 345 21.29 -0.14 9.07
CA PHE A 345 21.11 -1.55 8.68
C PHE A 345 22.25 -2.42 9.22
N LYS A 346 23.51 -2.03 8.96
CA LYS A 346 24.69 -2.75 9.41
C LYS A 346 24.77 -2.86 10.93
N THR A 347 24.44 -1.78 11.64
CA THR A 347 24.46 -1.74 13.11
C THR A 347 23.41 -2.68 13.69
N VAL A 348 22.17 -2.61 13.24
CA VAL A 348 21.09 -3.49 13.72
C VAL A 348 21.40 -4.96 13.42
N TRP A 349 21.91 -5.24 12.22
CA TRP A 349 22.30 -6.62 11.87
C TRP A 349 23.41 -7.16 12.77
N LYS A 350 24.45 -6.34 13.05
CA LYS A 350 25.58 -6.78 13.87
C LYS A 350 25.28 -6.89 15.35
N GLU A 351 24.49 -5.95 15.90
CA GLU A 351 24.21 -5.88 17.31
C GLU A 351 23.02 -6.75 17.74
N GLU A 352 21.98 -6.82 16.93
CA GLU A 352 20.72 -7.45 17.29
C GLU A 352 20.35 -8.65 16.40
N GLY A 353 21.06 -8.84 15.28
CA GLY A 353 20.84 -9.95 14.35
C GLY A 353 19.67 -9.75 13.38
N MET A 354 19.49 -10.74 12.48
CA MET A 354 18.41 -10.69 11.46
C MET A 354 17.01 -10.73 12.08
N VAL A 355 16.81 -11.35 13.22
CA VAL A 355 15.50 -11.44 13.88
C VAL A 355 14.98 -10.07 14.27
N ALA A 356 15.86 -9.16 14.68
CA ALA A 356 15.48 -7.77 14.99
C ALA A 356 15.00 -6.98 13.77
N MET A 357 15.50 -7.32 12.58
CA MET A 357 15.04 -6.72 11.31
C MET A 357 13.57 -7.03 10.98
N TYR A 358 13.00 -8.03 11.63
CA TYR A 358 11.58 -8.41 11.51
C TYR A 358 10.79 -8.06 12.78
N GLY A 359 11.37 -7.25 13.67
CA GLY A 359 10.70 -6.76 14.87
C GLY A 359 9.41 -6.01 14.53
N GLY A 360 8.29 -6.42 15.14
CA GLY A 360 6.99 -5.81 14.91
C GLY A 360 6.26 -6.28 13.63
N LEU A 361 6.74 -7.29 12.91
CA LEU A 361 6.03 -7.87 11.77
C LEU A 361 4.68 -8.44 12.18
N THR A 362 4.63 -9.19 13.29
CA THR A 362 3.38 -9.78 13.80
C THR A 362 2.27 -8.74 14.04
N PRO A 363 2.46 -7.67 14.83
CA PRO A 363 1.42 -6.65 15.00
C PRO A 363 1.14 -5.88 13.71
N HIS A 364 2.11 -5.78 12.79
CA HIS A 364 1.86 -5.20 11.48
C HIS A 364 0.85 -6.02 10.67
N LEU A 365 1.06 -7.33 10.57
CA LEU A 365 0.16 -8.23 9.86
C LEU A 365 -1.22 -8.30 10.52
N LEU A 366 -1.26 -8.39 11.86
CA LEU A 366 -2.50 -8.37 12.63
C LEU A 366 -3.32 -7.09 12.43
N ARG A 367 -2.68 -5.98 12.15
CA ARG A 367 -3.34 -4.69 11.90
C ARG A 367 -3.96 -4.60 10.51
N VAL A 368 -3.36 -5.25 9.51
CA VAL A 368 -3.77 -5.08 8.10
C VAL A 368 -5.22 -5.47 7.87
N VAL A 369 -5.64 -6.64 8.36
CA VAL A 369 -7.01 -7.15 8.14
C VAL A 369 -8.06 -6.30 8.87
N PRO A 370 -7.96 -6.06 10.19
CA PRO A 370 -8.93 -5.22 10.89
C PRO A 370 -8.99 -3.79 10.33
N SER A 371 -7.84 -3.20 9.99
CA SER A 371 -7.81 -1.84 9.42
C SER A 371 -8.54 -1.76 8.08
N ALA A 372 -8.37 -2.75 7.22
CA ALA A 372 -9.08 -2.82 5.94
C ALA A 372 -10.58 -3.01 6.15
N ALA A 373 -10.99 -3.96 7.01
CA ALA A 373 -12.39 -4.23 7.30
C ALA A 373 -13.13 -3.00 7.87
N ILE A 374 -12.50 -2.31 8.83
CA ILE A 374 -13.06 -1.08 9.43
C ILE A 374 -13.16 0.02 8.37
N MET A 375 -12.11 0.21 7.56
CA MET A 375 -12.10 1.24 6.54
C MET A 375 -13.21 1.00 5.50
N PHE A 376 -13.36 -0.22 4.99
CA PHE A 376 -14.40 -0.55 4.01
C PHE A 376 -15.80 -0.50 4.62
N GLY A 377 -16.01 -1.05 5.82
CA GLY A 377 -17.29 -1.00 6.49
C GLY A 377 -17.75 0.43 6.77
N MET A 378 -16.86 1.30 7.24
CA MET A 378 -17.15 2.72 7.45
C MET A 378 -17.37 3.46 6.13
N TYR A 379 -16.62 3.12 5.08
CA TYR A 379 -16.80 3.70 3.76
C TYR A 379 -18.20 3.39 3.20
N GLU A 380 -18.61 2.12 3.22
CA GLU A 380 -19.95 1.70 2.78
C GLU A 380 -21.06 2.33 3.64
N PHE A 381 -20.87 2.33 4.97
CA PHE A 381 -21.83 2.95 5.88
C PHE A 381 -22.07 4.42 5.55
N ILE A 382 -20.98 5.18 5.34
CA ILE A 382 -21.08 6.61 5.02
C ILE A 382 -21.73 6.81 3.65
N LEU A 383 -21.39 6.01 2.63
CA LEU A 383 -22.05 6.12 1.33
C LEU A 383 -23.55 5.82 1.40
N ARG A 384 -23.97 4.88 2.25
CA ARG A 384 -25.40 4.62 2.50
C ARG A 384 -26.08 5.80 3.15
N VAL A 385 -25.45 6.43 4.14
CA VAL A 385 -25.98 7.65 4.80
C VAL A 385 -26.12 8.80 3.81
N PHE A 386 -25.21 8.93 2.84
CA PHE A 386 -25.33 9.94 1.78
C PHE A 386 -26.26 9.54 0.62
N GLY A 387 -26.94 8.38 0.70
CA GLY A 387 -27.86 7.91 -0.33
C GLY A 387 -27.21 7.62 -1.68
N THR A 388 -25.90 7.30 -1.69
CA THR A 388 -25.11 7.06 -2.91
C THR A 388 -24.94 5.57 -3.24
N THR A 389 -25.46 4.68 -2.40
CA THR A 389 -25.53 3.23 -2.66
C THR A 389 -26.99 2.81 -2.68
N SER A 390 -27.46 2.36 -3.81
CA SER A 390 -28.68 1.57 -3.96
C SER A 390 -28.40 0.11 -3.62
#